data_ee49f34a502f8609924147daa1b65b80
#
_entry.id   ee49f34a502f8609924147daa1b65b80
#
_cell.length_a   1.000
_cell.length_b   1.000
_cell.length_c   1.000
_cell.angle_alpha   90.00
_cell.angle_beta   90.00
_cell.angle_gamma   90.00
#
_symmetry.space_group_name_H-M   'P 1'
#
loop_
_entity.id
_entity.type
_entity.pdbx_description
1 polymer ?
#
loop_
_entity_poly.entity_id
_entity_poly.type
_entity_poly.pdbx_seq_one_letter_code
_entity_poly.pdbx_strand_id
1 'polypeptide(L)'
;MNYKQLTQEKKAQIDILLKQGLSMRKTAEILETSHSTISRYKANVYKKRKIDINKKYDVFFQYLYTHYDYKTCSIEICIMKFKKSYLTANCPSIKQVYNWINEGKIKLTKKDLCYKKRRGKKTTMLNHTKWNIDHKTVLPISLRPKYINKRDELGHLEIDSILGKRNEYDSIISIVDRCSRRVWLIKSQYKNEYYTDKIIYDYLVRNEIKVKSITVDNGLEFQALGLTAKKLGVKLYKCDPYCSFQRGTNERTNALVRRFIPKGNSMKFVTQYYLDNISFEINSMPRKLFDYKCSYDIELKYK
;
A
#
# COMPACT_ATOMS: atom_id res chain seq x y z
N MET A 1 10.10 28.88 -28.57
CA MET A 1 10.80 27.99 -29.53
C MET A 1 10.49 26.54 -29.15
N ASN A 2 9.73 25.81 -29.98
CA ASN A 2 9.41 24.40 -29.71
C ASN A 2 10.65 23.52 -29.95
N TYR A 3 11.22 23.00 -28.89
CA TYR A 3 12.36 22.09 -28.93
C TYR A 3 11.88 20.73 -29.42
N LYS A 4 12.12 20.39 -30.69
CA LYS A 4 11.84 19.04 -31.21
C LYS A 4 12.91 18.07 -30.69
N GLN A 5 12.54 17.19 -29.77
CA GLN A 5 13.42 16.09 -29.32
C GLN A 5 13.70 15.14 -30.49
N LEU A 6 14.97 14.70 -30.60
CA LEU A 6 15.33 13.64 -31.56
C LEU A 6 14.54 12.35 -31.29
N THR A 7 13.85 11.84 -32.31
CA THR A 7 13.17 10.54 -32.22
C THR A 7 14.17 9.40 -32.11
N GLN A 8 13.73 8.23 -31.65
CA GLN A 8 14.56 7.03 -31.56
C GLN A 8 15.11 6.62 -32.94
N GLU A 9 14.30 6.76 -34.00
CA GLU A 9 14.68 6.49 -35.40
C GLU A 9 15.79 7.42 -35.87
N LYS A 10 15.66 8.74 -35.67
CA LYS A 10 16.72 9.71 -36.02
C LYS A 10 18.01 9.43 -35.25
N LYS A 11 17.94 9.00 -34.00
CA LYS A 11 19.11 8.62 -33.21
C LYS A 11 19.84 7.39 -33.81
N ALA A 12 19.08 6.36 -34.20
CA ALA A 12 19.64 5.19 -34.86
C ALA A 12 20.30 5.54 -36.19
N GLN A 13 19.65 6.39 -36.99
CA GLN A 13 20.22 6.88 -38.28
C GLN A 13 21.54 7.65 -38.05
N ILE A 14 21.60 8.52 -37.05
CA ILE A 14 22.83 9.23 -36.69
C ILE A 14 23.95 8.23 -36.36
N ASP A 15 23.66 7.22 -35.56
CA ASP A 15 24.65 6.22 -35.16
C ASP A 15 25.18 5.42 -36.35
N ILE A 16 24.30 5.05 -37.30
CA ILE A 16 24.68 4.32 -38.52
C ILE A 16 25.57 5.20 -39.41
N LEU A 17 25.16 6.43 -39.69
CA LEU A 17 25.92 7.31 -40.58
C LEU A 17 27.30 7.67 -40.00
N LEU A 18 27.38 7.90 -38.68
CA LEU A 18 28.66 8.16 -38.01
C LEU A 18 29.57 6.91 -37.99
N LYS A 19 29.00 5.69 -37.89
CA LYS A 19 29.75 4.44 -37.99
C LYS A 19 30.28 4.18 -39.40
N GLN A 20 29.58 4.66 -40.42
CA GLN A 20 30.01 4.62 -41.82
C GLN A 20 31.12 5.65 -42.14
N GLY A 21 31.59 6.38 -41.13
CA GLY A 21 32.68 7.36 -41.29
C GLY A 21 32.26 8.73 -41.80
N LEU A 22 30.96 9.01 -41.90
CA LEU A 22 30.50 10.35 -42.32
C LEU A 22 30.79 11.40 -41.23
N SER A 23 31.18 12.60 -41.68
CA SER A 23 31.39 13.71 -40.76
C SER A 23 30.07 14.16 -40.11
N MET A 24 30.15 14.77 -38.93
CA MET A 24 28.96 15.31 -38.24
C MET A 24 28.19 16.34 -39.04
N ARG A 25 28.91 17.15 -39.90
CA ARG A 25 28.29 18.11 -40.80
C ARG A 25 27.51 17.41 -41.91
N LYS A 26 28.10 16.38 -42.55
CA LYS A 26 27.43 15.61 -43.58
C LYS A 26 26.23 14.82 -43.04
N THR A 27 26.36 14.27 -41.85
CA THR A 27 25.25 13.59 -41.13
C THR A 27 24.11 14.56 -40.82
N ALA A 28 24.43 15.81 -40.43
CA ALA A 28 23.42 16.82 -40.16
C ALA A 28 22.67 17.25 -41.42
N GLU A 29 23.37 17.37 -42.54
CA GLU A 29 22.80 17.66 -43.85
C GLU A 29 21.82 16.59 -44.31
N ILE A 30 22.24 15.29 -44.26
CA ILE A 30 21.43 14.16 -44.67
C ILE A 30 20.15 14.01 -43.82
N LEU A 31 20.24 14.29 -42.52
CA LEU A 31 19.10 14.13 -41.61
C LEU A 31 18.30 15.42 -41.38
N GLU A 32 18.59 16.44 -42.17
CA GLU A 32 17.94 17.78 -42.07
C GLU A 32 17.91 18.28 -40.61
N THR A 33 19.03 18.19 -39.92
CA THR A 33 19.18 18.62 -38.54
C THR A 33 20.37 19.60 -38.41
N SER A 34 20.46 20.29 -37.27
CA SER A 34 21.62 21.17 -37.05
C SER A 34 22.85 20.32 -36.63
N HIS A 35 24.03 20.75 -37.09
CA HIS A 35 25.31 20.20 -36.65
C HIS A 35 25.43 20.17 -35.11
N SER A 36 24.95 21.23 -34.43
CA SER A 36 24.96 21.30 -32.97
C SER A 36 24.10 20.23 -32.32
N THR A 37 23.02 19.80 -32.98
CA THR A 37 22.17 18.69 -32.50
C THR A 37 22.91 17.36 -32.58
N ILE A 38 23.60 17.07 -33.70
CA ILE A 38 24.43 15.87 -33.87
C ILE A 38 25.60 15.87 -32.88
N SER A 39 26.28 16.98 -32.73
CA SER A 39 27.38 17.14 -31.77
C SER A 39 26.96 16.90 -30.34
N ARG A 40 25.81 17.49 -29.90
CA ARG A 40 25.24 17.25 -28.57
C ARG A 40 24.82 15.79 -28.37
N TYR A 41 24.21 15.20 -29.38
CA TYR A 41 23.84 13.79 -29.33
C TYR A 41 25.08 12.91 -29.16
N LYS A 42 26.11 13.08 -30.00
CA LYS A 42 27.39 12.37 -29.92
C LYS A 42 28.07 12.59 -28.55
N ALA A 43 28.12 13.83 -28.07
CA ALA A 43 28.68 14.16 -26.77
C ALA A 43 27.91 13.49 -25.61
N ASN A 44 26.58 13.38 -25.70
CA ASN A 44 25.77 12.70 -24.69
C ASN A 44 25.89 11.18 -24.71
N VAL A 45 26.07 10.58 -25.89
CA VAL A 45 26.33 9.14 -26.06
C VAL A 45 27.69 8.79 -25.45
N TYR A 46 28.72 9.62 -25.70
CA TYR A 46 30.06 9.40 -25.16
C TYR A 46 30.24 9.90 -23.71
N LYS A 47 29.41 10.84 -23.23
CA LYS A 47 29.44 11.35 -21.85
C LYS A 47 28.70 10.49 -20.83
N LYS A 48 28.09 9.40 -21.20
CA LYS A 48 27.73 8.38 -20.21
C LYS A 48 29.00 7.76 -19.65
N ARG A 49 29.78 8.52 -18.85
CA ARG A 49 30.71 7.93 -17.90
C ARG A 49 29.90 6.86 -17.18
N LYS A 50 30.35 5.61 -17.28
CA LYS A 50 29.81 4.52 -16.45
C LYS A 50 30.09 4.92 -15.01
N ILE A 51 29.15 5.63 -14.40
CA ILE A 51 29.22 5.91 -12.97
C ILE A 51 29.13 4.55 -12.31
N ASP A 52 30.18 4.15 -11.63
CA ASP A 52 30.11 2.98 -10.76
C ASP A 52 29.10 3.31 -9.64
N ILE A 53 27.89 2.76 -9.82
CA ILE A 53 26.80 2.99 -8.88
C ILE A 53 27.13 2.43 -7.50
N ASN A 54 27.90 1.33 -7.43
CA ASN A 54 28.29 0.70 -6.17
C ASN A 54 29.19 1.65 -5.38
N LYS A 55 30.21 2.21 -6.03
CA LYS A 55 31.12 3.17 -5.39
C LYS A 55 30.40 4.46 -4.98
N LYS A 56 29.49 4.98 -5.84
CA LYS A 56 28.77 6.22 -5.56
C LYS A 56 27.77 6.11 -4.40
N TYR A 57 27.10 4.97 -4.27
CA TYR A 57 26.00 4.75 -3.32
C TYR A 57 26.31 3.64 -2.31
N ASP A 58 27.59 3.37 -2.05
CA ASP A 58 28.02 2.28 -1.17
C ASP A 58 27.36 2.35 0.20
N VAL A 59 27.45 3.48 0.88
CA VAL A 59 26.84 3.69 2.21
C VAL A 59 25.32 3.47 2.17
N PHE A 60 24.65 3.92 1.09
CA PHE A 60 23.22 3.68 0.92
C PHE A 60 22.90 2.20 0.71
N PHE A 61 23.70 1.48 -0.07
CA PHE A 61 23.46 0.05 -0.31
C PHE A 61 23.69 -0.79 0.94
N GLN A 62 24.72 -0.50 1.72
CA GLN A 62 24.92 -1.14 3.03
C GLN A 62 23.72 -0.92 3.92
N TYR A 63 23.26 0.33 4.03
CA TYR A 63 22.04 0.66 4.79
C TYR A 63 20.81 -0.07 4.27
N LEU A 64 20.59 -0.05 2.95
CA LEU A 64 19.45 -0.70 2.30
C LEU A 64 19.40 -2.21 2.60
N TYR A 65 20.52 -2.90 2.44
CA TYR A 65 20.58 -4.36 2.64
C TYR A 65 20.41 -4.78 4.10
N THR A 66 20.76 -3.91 5.03
CA THR A 66 20.58 -4.16 6.48
C THR A 66 19.15 -3.89 6.94
N HIS A 67 18.49 -2.84 6.40
CA HIS A 67 17.22 -2.35 6.95
C HIS A 67 16.01 -2.67 6.09
N TYR A 68 16.21 -3.13 4.84
CA TYR A 68 15.10 -3.47 3.98
C TYR A 68 14.39 -4.72 4.47
N ASP A 69 13.09 -4.60 4.72
CA ASP A 69 12.19 -5.71 4.98
C ASP A 69 10.90 -5.50 4.18
N TYR A 70 10.56 -6.45 3.33
CA TYR A 70 9.36 -6.34 2.49
C TYR A 70 8.06 -6.25 3.31
N LYS A 71 8.05 -6.72 4.57
CA LYS A 71 6.87 -6.65 5.44
C LYS A 71 6.69 -5.27 6.04
N THR A 72 7.75 -4.69 6.62
CA THR A 72 7.67 -3.52 7.49
C THR A 72 8.43 -2.31 6.97
N CYS A 73 9.54 -2.49 6.27
CA CYS A 73 10.45 -1.42 5.86
C CYS A 73 10.69 -1.40 4.34
N SER A 74 9.78 -0.77 3.59
CA SER A 74 9.88 -0.64 2.12
C SER A 74 11.08 0.19 1.68
N ILE A 75 11.47 0.09 0.40
CA ILE A 75 12.52 0.92 -0.21
C ILE A 75 12.30 2.41 0.04
N GLU A 76 11.05 2.88 -0.05
CA GLU A 76 10.71 4.28 0.22
C GLU A 76 11.00 4.68 1.67
N ILE A 77 10.65 3.81 2.63
CA ILE A 77 10.94 4.01 4.06
C ILE A 77 12.46 3.99 4.32
N CYS A 78 13.19 3.06 3.69
CA CYS A 78 14.66 3.02 3.79
C CYS A 78 15.29 4.33 3.30
N ILE A 79 14.87 4.83 2.13
CA ILE A 79 15.37 6.09 1.56
C ILE A 79 15.06 7.28 2.49
N MET A 80 13.86 7.33 3.04
CA MET A 80 13.47 8.40 3.96
C MET A 80 14.30 8.37 5.25
N LYS A 81 14.43 7.22 5.88
CA LYS A 81 15.24 7.05 7.09
C LYS A 81 16.71 7.35 6.82
N PHE A 82 17.26 6.84 5.70
CA PHE A 82 18.63 7.10 5.29
C PHE A 82 18.92 8.60 5.16
N LYS A 83 18.06 9.35 4.46
CA LYS A 83 18.21 10.79 4.31
C LYS A 83 18.20 11.56 5.63
N LYS A 84 17.46 11.07 6.63
CA LYS A 84 17.45 11.68 7.97
C LYS A 84 18.71 11.41 8.76
N SER A 85 19.28 10.21 8.61
CA SER A 85 20.46 9.78 9.39
C SER A 85 21.80 10.12 8.73
N TYR A 86 21.85 10.21 7.39
CA TYR A 86 23.06 10.39 6.59
C TYR A 86 22.94 11.62 5.69
N LEU A 87 23.02 12.82 6.27
CA LEU A 87 22.75 14.09 5.59
C LEU A 87 23.69 14.39 4.42
N THR A 88 24.96 13.95 4.49
CA THR A 88 26.00 14.21 3.49
C THR A 88 26.20 13.08 2.47
N ALA A 89 25.64 11.90 2.73
CA ALA A 89 25.84 10.74 1.86
C ALA A 89 24.94 10.78 0.61
N ASN A 90 25.46 10.25 -0.49
CA ASN A 90 24.70 10.15 -1.73
C ASN A 90 23.49 9.21 -1.55
N CYS A 91 22.29 9.74 -1.77
CA CYS A 91 21.05 8.99 -1.69
C CYS A 91 20.35 8.95 -3.06
N PRO A 92 20.02 7.77 -3.61
CA PRO A 92 19.29 7.67 -4.87
C PRO A 92 17.81 8.05 -4.71
N SER A 93 17.15 8.33 -5.83
CA SER A 93 15.69 8.45 -5.83
C SER A 93 15.04 7.06 -5.76
N ILE A 94 13.78 7.00 -5.29
CA ILE A 94 12.99 5.77 -5.24
C ILE A 94 12.93 5.11 -6.64
N LYS A 95 12.70 5.91 -7.68
CA LYS A 95 12.64 5.45 -9.08
C LYS A 95 13.96 4.81 -9.54
N GLN A 96 15.10 5.39 -9.15
CA GLN A 96 16.41 4.83 -9.49
C GLN A 96 16.62 3.44 -8.87
N VAL A 97 16.27 3.26 -7.60
CA VAL A 97 16.42 1.96 -6.93
C VAL A 97 15.56 0.90 -7.62
N TYR A 98 14.31 1.19 -7.95
CA TYR A 98 13.46 0.25 -8.69
C TYR A 98 13.98 -0.04 -10.10
N ASN A 99 14.56 0.94 -10.80
CA ASN A 99 15.19 0.72 -12.09
C ASN A 99 16.39 -0.25 -11.93
N TRP A 100 17.24 -0.08 -10.93
CA TRP A 100 18.38 -0.96 -10.67
C TRP A 100 17.94 -2.40 -10.33
N ILE A 101 16.84 -2.56 -9.57
CA ILE A 101 16.23 -3.89 -9.33
C ILE A 101 15.77 -4.52 -10.66
N ASN A 102 15.11 -3.74 -11.53
CA ASN A 102 14.62 -4.22 -12.81
C ASN A 102 15.75 -4.60 -13.77
N GLU A 103 16.87 -3.90 -13.70
CA GLU A 103 18.07 -4.09 -14.52
C GLU A 103 19.05 -5.12 -13.92
N GLY A 104 18.77 -5.65 -12.73
CA GLY A 104 19.65 -6.59 -12.04
C GLY A 104 20.99 -6.00 -11.58
N LYS A 105 21.04 -4.68 -11.35
CA LYS A 105 22.27 -3.95 -10.97
C LYS A 105 22.58 -3.97 -9.48
N ILE A 106 21.65 -4.43 -8.65
CA ILE A 106 21.80 -4.50 -7.19
C ILE A 106 21.34 -5.87 -6.68
N LYS A 107 21.69 -6.22 -5.43
CA LYS A 107 21.40 -7.55 -4.86
C LYS A 107 19.90 -7.84 -4.74
N LEU A 108 19.05 -6.79 -4.53
CA LEU A 108 17.60 -6.98 -4.47
C LEU A 108 17.04 -7.30 -5.85
N THR A 109 16.10 -8.24 -5.89
CA THR A 109 15.43 -8.70 -7.09
C THR A 109 13.93 -8.44 -7.02
N LYS A 110 13.21 -8.61 -8.13
CA LYS A 110 11.74 -8.51 -8.14
C LYS A 110 11.05 -9.52 -7.20
N LYS A 111 11.74 -10.63 -6.86
CA LYS A 111 11.22 -11.65 -5.94
C LYS A 111 11.19 -11.15 -4.49
N ASP A 112 12.09 -10.26 -4.14
CA ASP A 112 12.21 -9.68 -2.81
C ASP A 112 11.19 -8.57 -2.56
N LEU A 113 10.50 -8.08 -3.60
CA LEU A 113 9.49 -7.03 -3.49
C LEU A 113 8.15 -7.58 -3.02
N CYS A 114 7.45 -6.76 -2.22
CA CYS A 114 6.17 -7.08 -1.60
C CYS A 114 5.05 -7.40 -2.61
N TYR A 115 5.00 -6.68 -3.74
CA TYR A 115 3.92 -6.79 -4.72
C TYR A 115 4.37 -7.61 -5.94
N LYS A 116 3.95 -8.89 -5.95
CA LYS A 116 4.01 -9.73 -7.16
C LYS A 116 2.73 -9.47 -7.96
N LYS A 117 2.85 -9.00 -9.22
CA LYS A 117 1.69 -8.92 -10.13
C LYS A 117 1.04 -10.30 -10.26
N ARG A 118 -0.12 -10.49 -9.63
CA ARG A 118 -0.99 -11.65 -9.89
C ARG A 118 -2.10 -11.19 -10.84
N ARG A 119 -2.23 -11.86 -12.00
CA ARG A 119 -3.44 -11.77 -12.82
C ARG A 119 -4.54 -12.52 -12.06
N GLY A 120 -5.46 -11.78 -11.44
CA GLY A 120 -6.66 -12.35 -10.83
C GLY A 120 -7.70 -12.67 -11.90
N LYS A 121 -8.29 -13.88 -11.86
CA LYS A 121 -9.54 -14.15 -12.57
C LYS A 121 -10.66 -13.36 -11.90
N LYS A 122 -11.46 -12.65 -12.69
CA LYS A 122 -12.72 -12.05 -12.21
C LYS A 122 -13.64 -13.18 -11.79
N THR A 123 -14.01 -13.23 -10.54
CA THR A 123 -15.08 -14.09 -10.01
C THR A 123 -16.37 -13.29 -10.02
N THR A 124 -17.33 -13.76 -10.76
CA THR A 124 -18.73 -13.35 -10.63
C THR A 124 -19.28 -13.94 -9.35
N MET A 125 -19.85 -13.14 -8.49
CA MET A 125 -20.46 -13.61 -7.27
C MET A 125 -21.79 -12.97 -6.95
N LEU A 126 -22.56 -13.77 -6.41
CA LEU A 126 -23.95 -13.96 -6.14
C LEU A 126 -24.40 -13.46 -4.77
N ASN A 127 -25.71 -13.22 -4.69
CA ASN A 127 -26.61 -13.23 -3.55
C ASN A 127 -26.57 -12.04 -2.59
N HIS A 128 -27.63 -11.27 -2.73
CA HIS A 128 -28.09 -10.28 -1.76
C HIS A 128 -28.58 -10.98 -0.49
N THR A 129 -27.92 -10.80 0.61
CA THR A 129 -28.40 -11.21 1.92
C THR A 129 -29.38 -10.18 2.47
N LYS A 130 -30.57 -10.63 2.85
CA LYS A 130 -31.53 -9.82 3.60
C LYS A 130 -30.98 -9.62 5.01
N TRP A 131 -30.81 -8.39 5.42
CA TRP A 131 -30.39 -8.05 6.77
C TRP A 131 -31.62 -7.79 7.64
N ASN A 132 -31.58 -8.23 8.90
CA ASN A 132 -32.46 -7.70 9.93
C ASN A 132 -32.01 -6.28 10.26
N ILE A 133 -32.67 -5.30 9.69
CA ILE A 133 -32.28 -3.89 9.79
C ILE A 133 -33.10 -3.24 10.88
N ASP A 134 -32.43 -2.87 11.98
CA ASP A 134 -32.92 -1.78 12.82
C ASP A 134 -32.62 -0.46 12.07
N HIS A 135 -33.62 0.09 11.38
CA HIS A 135 -33.47 1.30 10.56
C HIS A 135 -33.01 2.56 11.33
N LYS A 136 -32.94 2.50 12.67
CA LYS A 136 -32.42 3.58 13.50
C LYS A 136 -30.91 3.50 13.71
N THR A 137 -30.35 2.30 13.74
CA THR A 137 -28.94 2.04 14.07
C THR A 137 -28.12 1.65 12.85
N VAL A 138 -28.69 0.79 11.98
CA VAL A 138 -28.04 0.27 10.76
C VAL A 138 -28.53 1.05 9.54
N LEU A 139 -27.64 1.75 8.88
CA LEU A 139 -27.92 2.65 7.77
C LEU A 139 -27.15 2.27 6.50
N PRO A 140 -27.68 2.50 5.31
CA PRO A 140 -26.92 2.39 4.09
C PRO A 140 -25.81 3.45 4.06
N ILE A 141 -24.70 3.14 3.38
CA ILE A 141 -23.53 4.04 3.32
C ILE A 141 -23.85 5.40 2.69
N SER A 142 -24.86 5.48 1.84
CA SER A 142 -25.34 6.71 1.23
C SER A 142 -25.77 7.76 2.27
N LEU A 143 -26.25 7.31 3.44
CA LEU A 143 -26.63 8.16 4.56
C LEU A 143 -25.45 8.50 5.50
N ARG A 144 -24.24 8.01 5.22
CA ARG A 144 -23.06 8.37 6.01
C ARG A 144 -22.68 9.82 5.77
N PRO A 145 -22.61 10.65 6.83
CA PRO A 145 -22.28 12.07 6.70
C PRO A 145 -20.95 12.29 5.95
N LYS A 146 -20.94 13.28 5.05
CA LYS A 146 -19.76 13.57 4.20
C LYS A 146 -18.53 13.96 5.00
N TYR A 147 -18.68 14.54 6.19
CA TYR A 147 -17.54 14.90 7.04
C TYR A 147 -16.72 13.68 7.47
N ILE A 148 -17.34 12.51 7.64
CA ILE A 148 -16.63 11.26 7.96
C ILE A 148 -15.62 10.89 6.85
N ASN A 149 -15.86 11.34 5.62
CA ASN A 149 -14.96 11.07 4.50
C ASN A 149 -13.71 11.96 4.51
N LYS A 150 -13.70 13.07 5.26
CA LYS A 150 -12.52 13.94 5.42
C LYS A 150 -11.41 13.23 6.21
N ARG A 151 -11.80 12.29 7.11
CA ARG A 151 -10.84 11.46 7.90
C ARG A 151 -9.96 12.30 8.82
N ASP A 152 -10.52 13.36 9.36
CA ASP A 152 -9.89 14.32 10.26
C ASP A 152 -10.28 14.13 11.73
N GLU A 153 -10.99 13.03 12.02
CA GLU A 153 -11.50 12.71 13.35
C GLU A 153 -11.33 11.21 13.66
N LEU A 154 -10.86 10.90 14.88
CA LEU A 154 -10.74 9.52 15.37
C LEU A 154 -12.11 8.91 15.74
N GLY A 155 -12.19 7.58 15.67
CA GLY A 155 -13.34 6.80 16.13
C GLY A 155 -14.29 6.38 15.00
N HIS A 156 -14.04 6.75 13.76
CA HIS A 156 -14.78 6.23 12.62
C HIS A 156 -14.10 4.95 12.12
N LEU A 157 -14.66 3.79 12.49
CA LEU A 157 -14.05 2.49 12.26
C LEU A 157 -14.56 1.85 10.97
N GLU A 158 -13.66 1.21 10.23
CA GLU A 158 -13.98 0.25 9.17
C GLU A 158 -13.65 -1.15 9.68
N ILE A 159 -14.60 -2.10 9.56
CA ILE A 159 -14.42 -3.49 10.00
C ILE A 159 -14.55 -4.41 8.80
N ASP A 160 -13.67 -5.41 8.71
CA ASP A 160 -13.63 -6.39 7.63
C ASP A 160 -13.15 -7.75 8.14
N SER A 161 -13.37 -8.81 7.37
CA SER A 161 -12.87 -10.14 7.68
C SER A 161 -11.77 -10.58 6.72
N ILE A 162 -10.73 -11.20 7.27
CA ILE A 162 -9.61 -11.77 6.51
C ILE A 162 -9.71 -13.29 6.62
N LEU A 163 -10.24 -13.91 5.58
CA LEU A 163 -10.47 -15.35 5.56
C LEU A 163 -9.18 -16.15 5.40
N GLY A 164 -9.09 -17.29 6.08
CA GLY A 164 -8.01 -18.26 5.98
C GLY A 164 -8.06 -19.14 4.73
N LYS A 165 -7.67 -20.39 4.90
CA LYS A 165 -7.78 -21.45 3.90
C LYS A 165 -9.26 -21.74 3.61
N ARG A 166 -9.54 -22.18 2.40
CA ARG A 166 -10.90 -22.63 2.03
C ARG A 166 -11.36 -23.74 2.97
N ASN A 167 -12.62 -23.70 3.38
CA ASN A 167 -13.26 -24.65 4.32
C ASN A 167 -12.76 -24.56 5.76
N GLU A 168 -12.08 -23.51 6.17
CA GLU A 168 -11.81 -23.20 7.58
C GLU A 168 -12.83 -22.18 8.12
N TYR A 169 -13.19 -22.36 9.39
CA TYR A 169 -14.05 -21.42 10.12
C TYR A 169 -13.24 -20.26 10.71
N ASP A 170 -11.97 -20.49 10.99
CA ASP A 170 -11.06 -19.49 11.54
C ASP A 170 -10.85 -18.34 10.57
N SER A 171 -10.95 -17.14 11.10
CA SER A 171 -10.72 -15.89 10.37
C SER A 171 -10.09 -14.83 11.28
N ILE A 172 -9.74 -13.71 10.70
CA ILE A 172 -9.26 -12.54 11.44
C ILE A 172 -10.21 -11.40 11.15
N ILE A 173 -10.76 -10.78 12.18
CA ILE A 173 -11.49 -9.53 12.05
C ILE A 173 -10.47 -8.40 12.11
N SER A 174 -10.45 -7.55 11.08
CA SER A 174 -9.64 -6.34 11.05
C SER A 174 -10.52 -5.12 11.36
N ILE A 175 -10.13 -4.36 12.36
CA ILE A 175 -10.74 -3.08 12.72
C ILE A 175 -9.73 -2.00 12.39
N VAL A 176 -10.15 -0.98 11.66
CA VAL A 176 -9.26 0.11 11.23
C VAL A 176 -9.90 1.46 11.51
N ASP A 177 -9.20 2.33 12.21
CA ASP A 177 -9.60 3.72 12.33
C ASP A 177 -9.30 4.48 11.03
N ARG A 178 -10.30 5.21 10.52
CA ARG A 178 -10.20 5.88 9.22
C ARG A 178 -9.27 7.08 9.21
N CYS A 179 -9.09 7.75 10.34
CA CYS A 179 -8.23 8.91 10.50
C CYS A 179 -6.78 8.48 10.67
N SER A 180 -6.47 7.79 11.77
CA SER A 180 -5.10 7.39 12.14
C SER A 180 -4.56 6.21 11.35
N ARG A 181 -5.43 5.46 10.66
CA ARG A 181 -5.10 4.17 10.04
C ARG A 181 -4.61 3.13 11.06
N ARG A 182 -4.90 3.34 12.33
CA ARG A 182 -4.62 2.35 13.35
C ARG A 182 -5.41 1.08 13.11
N VAL A 183 -4.75 -0.04 13.31
CA VAL A 183 -5.27 -1.39 13.04
C VAL A 183 -5.32 -2.17 14.32
N TRP A 184 -6.41 -2.88 14.52
CA TRP A 184 -6.56 -3.93 15.53
C TRP A 184 -7.01 -5.21 14.83
N LEU A 185 -6.46 -6.32 15.23
CA LEU A 185 -6.74 -7.63 14.65
C LEU A 185 -7.27 -8.56 15.74
N ILE A 186 -8.38 -9.20 15.47
CA ILE A 186 -9.06 -10.11 16.41
C ILE A 186 -9.11 -11.50 15.77
N LYS A 187 -8.70 -12.52 16.52
CA LYS A 187 -8.90 -13.92 16.13
C LYS A 187 -10.39 -14.26 16.23
N SER A 188 -10.97 -14.76 15.16
CA SER A 188 -12.32 -15.33 15.14
C SER A 188 -12.25 -16.82 14.82
N GLN A 189 -12.85 -17.65 15.65
CA GLN A 189 -12.85 -19.12 15.51
C GLN A 189 -14.10 -19.65 14.82
N TYR A 190 -15.16 -18.82 14.76
CA TYR A 190 -16.46 -19.23 14.21
C TYR A 190 -16.97 -18.20 13.21
N LYS A 191 -17.61 -18.66 12.15
CA LYS A 191 -18.33 -17.81 11.17
C LYS A 191 -19.80 -17.65 11.58
N ASN A 192 -20.02 -17.18 12.79
CA ASN A 192 -21.35 -16.90 13.31
C ASN A 192 -21.48 -15.41 13.61
N GLU A 193 -22.57 -14.80 13.18
CA GLU A 193 -22.78 -13.35 13.30
C GLU A 193 -22.87 -12.88 14.76
N TYR A 194 -23.52 -13.64 15.63
CA TYR A 194 -23.63 -13.28 17.06
C TYR A 194 -22.31 -13.45 17.81
N TYR A 195 -21.54 -14.49 17.45
CA TYR A 195 -20.19 -14.65 17.98
C TYR A 195 -19.27 -13.50 17.54
N THR A 196 -19.34 -13.14 16.26
CA THR A 196 -18.57 -12.02 15.71
C THR A 196 -18.94 -10.70 16.36
N ASP A 197 -20.25 -10.41 16.54
CA ASP A 197 -20.73 -9.25 17.27
C ASP A 197 -20.13 -9.20 18.67
N LYS A 198 -20.25 -10.29 19.43
CA LYS A 198 -19.75 -10.38 20.80
C LYS A 198 -18.24 -10.12 20.89
N ILE A 199 -17.42 -10.79 20.09
CA ILE A 199 -15.96 -10.62 20.17
C ILE A 199 -15.51 -9.21 19.77
N ILE A 200 -16.19 -8.58 18.82
CA ILE A 200 -15.92 -7.19 18.42
C ILE A 200 -16.29 -6.25 19.58
N TYR A 201 -17.49 -6.40 20.16
CA TYR A 201 -17.93 -5.57 21.29
C TYR A 201 -16.97 -5.68 22.47
N ASP A 202 -16.67 -6.91 22.91
CA ASP A 202 -15.77 -7.19 24.04
C ASP A 202 -14.37 -6.63 23.80
N TYR A 203 -13.88 -6.72 22.57
CA TYR A 203 -12.57 -6.17 22.20
C TYR A 203 -12.54 -4.64 22.22
N LEU A 204 -13.56 -4.00 21.66
CA LEU A 204 -13.67 -2.54 21.64
C LEU A 204 -13.74 -1.96 23.04
N VAL A 205 -14.53 -2.58 23.92
CA VAL A 205 -14.71 -2.13 25.32
C VAL A 205 -13.44 -2.38 26.14
N ARG A 206 -12.88 -3.60 26.07
CA ARG A 206 -11.67 -3.98 26.84
C ARG A 206 -10.46 -3.11 26.51
N ASN A 207 -10.34 -2.70 25.25
CA ASN A 207 -9.20 -1.89 24.77
C ASN A 207 -9.53 -0.39 24.76
N GLU A 208 -10.66 0.03 25.33
CA GLU A 208 -11.10 1.42 25.43
C GLU A 208 -11.04 2.17 24.08
N ILE A 209 -11.39 1.45 22.99
CA ILE A 209 -11.34 2.02 21.66
C ILE A 209 -12.48 2.99 21.47
N LYS A 210 -12.15 4.26 21.20
CA LYS A 210 -13.15 5.29 20.90
C LYS A 210 -13.90 4.94 19.61
N VAL A 211 -15.23 4.84 19.68
CA VAL A 211 -16.08 4.55 18.54
C VAL A 211 -17.09 5.68 18.35
N LYS A 212 -17.14 6.25 17.13
CA LYS A 212 -18.12 7.25 16.70
C LYS A 212 -19.04 6.74 15.61
N SER A 213 -18.53 5.85 14.78
CA SER A 213 -19.33 5.11 13.80
C SER A 213 -18.58 3.86 13.34
N ILE A 214 -19.33 2.90 12.83
CA ILE A 214 -18.79 1.66 12.26
C ILE A 214 -19.23 1.59 10.80
N THR A 215 -18.32 1.17 9.91
CA THR A 215 -18.62 0.87 8.50
C THR A 215 -18.20 -0.57 8.20
N VAL A 216 -19.11 -1.34 7.61
CA VAL A 216 -18.88 -2.75 7.24
C VAL A 216 -19.34 -3.04 5.82
N ASP A 217 -18.93 -4.20 5.28
CA ASP A 217 -19.53 -4.72 4.06
C ASP A 217 -20.84 -5.50 4.33
N ASN A 218 -21.29 -6.23 3.32
CA ASN A 218 -22.47 -7.07 3.41
C ASN A 218 -22.14 -8.52 3.77
N GLY A 219 -21.01 -8.78 4.47
CA GLY A 219 -20.65 -10.10 4.95
C GLY A 219 -21.68 -10.67 5.92
N LEU A 220 -21.95 -11.98 5.81
CA LEU A 220 -22.89 -12.67 6.69
C LEU A 220 -22.47 -12.57 8.16
N GLU A 221 -21.16 -12.61 8.39
CA GLU A 221 -20.54 -12.52 9.71
C GLU A 221 -20.83 -11.20 10.46
N PHE A 222 -21.22 -10.16 9.74
CA PHE A 222 -21.51 -8.84 10.33
C PHE A 222 -23.01 -8.54 10.47
N GLN A 223 -23.88 -9.53 10.23
CA GLN A 223 -25.33 -9.29 10.27
C GLN A 223 -25.82 -8.85 11.64
N ALA A 224 -25.27 -9.40 12.71
CA ALA A 224 -25.65 -9.04 14.09
C ALA A 224 -24.91 -7.79 14.62
N LEU A 225 -23.96 -7.19 13.89
CA LEU A 225 -23.12 -6.10 14.39
C LEU A 225 -23.89 -4.81 14.71
N GLY A 226 -25.15 -4.72 14.27
CA GLY A 226 -26.08 -3.70 14.71
C GLY A 226 -26.32 -3.70 16.23
N LEU A 227 -26.17 -4.86 16.90
CA LEU A 227 -26.31 -4.97 18.37
C LEU A 227 -25.16 -4.25 19.08
N THR A 228 -23.92 -4.47 18.61
CA THR A 228 -22.74 -3.72 19.09
C THR A 228 -22.91 -2.22 18.87
N ALA A 229 -23.34 -1.79 17.68
CA ALA A 229 -23.55 -0.38 17.39
C ALA A 229 -24.60 0.25 18.31
N LYS A 230 -25.69 -0.48 18.58
CA LYS A 230 -26.76 -0.05 19.52
C LYS A 230 -26.24 0.07 20.96
N LYS A 231 -25.50 -0.93 21.45
CA LYS A 231 -24.89 -0.90 22.80
C LYS A 231 -23.90 0.26 22.97
N LEU A 232 -23.15 0.59 21.92
CA LEU A 232 -22.19 1.70 21.93
C LEU A 232 -22.83 3.07 21.63
N GLY A 233 -24.14 3.11 21.29
CA GLY A 233 -24.85 4.35 20.95
C GLY A 233 -24.39 4.99 19.62
N VAL A 234 -23.83 4.20 18.69
CA VAL A 234 -23.27 4.70 17.43
C VAL A 234 -24.03 4.18 16.20
N LYS A 235 -23.78 4.80 15.03
CA LYS A 235 -24.34 4.34 13.76
C LYS A 235 -23.44 3.32 13.08
N LEU A 236 -24.06 2.28 12.51
CA LEU A 236 -23.44 1.31 11.63
C LEU A 236 -23.81 1.63 10.18
N TYR A 237 -22.84 1.83 9.33
CA TYR A 237 -23.01 2.06 7.89
C TYR A 237 -22.62 0.82 7.09
N LYS A 238 -23.51 0.40 6.21
CA LYS A 238 -23.31 -0.73 5.31
C LYS A 238 -22.96 -0.27 3.92
N CYS A 239 -21.88 -0.81 3.39
CA CYS A 239 -21.45 -0.54 2.02
C CYS A 239 -22.43 -1.11 1.00
N ASP A 240 -22.47 -0.49 -0.18
CA ASP A 240 -23.23 -1.04 -1.29
C ASP A 240 -22.61 -2.36 -1.78
N PRO A 241 -23.41 -3.28 -2.28
CA PRO A 241 -22.91 -4.51 -2.88
C PRO A 241 -21.90 -4.19 -3.99
N TYR A 242 -20.79 -4.95 -4.06
CA TYR A 242 -19.74 -4.81 -5.07
C TYR A 242 -18.97 -3.47 -5.09
N CYS A 243 -19.16 -2.61 -4.11
CA CYS A 243 -18.51 -1.29 -4.01
C CYS A 243 -17.31 -1.32 -3.06
N SER A 244 -16.30 -2.14 -3.36
CA SER A 244 -15.08 -2.29 -2.51
C SER A 244 -14.34 -0.95 -2.30
N PHE A 245 -14.42 -0.01 -3.27
CA PHE A 245 -13.80 1.32 -3.16
C PHE A 245 -14.33 2.15 -1.97
N GLN A 246 -15.53 1.86 -1.48
CA GLN A 246 -16.11 2.51 -0.29
C GLN A 246 -15.37 2.14 1.00
N ARG A 247 -14.55 1.05 0.97
CA ARG A 247 -13.72 0.55 2.07
C ARG A 247 -12.23 0.46 1.72
N GLY A 248 -11.74 1.39 0.94
CA GLY A 248 -10.34 1.40 0.51
C GLY A 248 -9.31 1.39 1.64
N THR A 249 -9.69 1.78 2.88
CA THR A 249 -8.83 1.68 4.06
C THR A 249 -8.63 0.22 4.46
N ASN A 250 -9.70 -0.56 4.55
CA ASN A 250 -9.62 -1.98 4.88
C ASN A 250 -8.87 -2.77 3.82
N GLU A 251 -9.14 -2.55 2.54
CA GLU A 251 -8.45 -3.24 1.46
C GLU A 251 -6.93 -3.04 1.56
N ARG A 252 -6.49 -1.80 1.81
CA ARG A 252 -5.06 -1.49 2.01
C ARG A 252 -4.50 -2.16 3.25
N THR A 253 -5.24 -2.14 4.36
CA THR A 253 -4.83 -2.76 5.62
C THR A 253 -4.75 -4.28 5.49
N ASN A 254 -5.76 -4.90 4.88
CA ASN A 254 -5.76 -6.34 4.65
C ASN A 254 -4.58 -6.76 3.77
N ALA A 255 -4.18 -5.94 2.80
CA ALA A 255 -2.97 -6.17 2.02
C ALA A 255 -1.69 -6.10 2.88
N LEU A 256 -1.63 -5.25 3.93
CA LEU A 256 -0.52 -5.24 4.89
C LEU A 256 -0.51 -6.50 5.76
N VAL A 257 -1.66 -6.90 6.30
CA VAL A 257 -1.78 -8.15 7.09
C VAL A 257 -1.35 -9.36 6.26
N ARG A 258 -1.69 -9.38 4.97
CA ARG A 258 -1.33 -10.46 4.03
C ARG A 258 0.19 -10.56 3.74
N ARG A 259 0.99 -9.60 4.15
CA ARG A 259 2.47 -9.74 4.13
C ARG A 259 2.97 -10.69 5.22
N PHE A 260 2.25 -10.77 6.34
CA PHE A 260 2.57 -11.64 7.48
C PHE A 260 1.86 -12.99 7.36
N ILE A 261 0.60 -12.97 6.92
CA ILE A 261 -0.24 -14.15 6.78
C ILE A 261 -0.73 -14.22 5.32
N PRO A 262 0.01 -14.89 4.42
CA PRO A 262 -0.34 -15.00 3.01
C PRO A 262 -1.71 -15.63 2.78
N LYS A 263 -2.36 -15.27 1.67
CA LYS A 263 -3.65 -15.84 1.28
C LYS A 263 -3.52 -17.35 1.05
N GLY A 264 -4.46 -18.11 1.61
CA GLY A 264 -4.49 -19.57 1.49
C GLY A 264 -3.77 -20.32 2.62
N ASN A 265 -3.12 -19.58 3.54
CA ASN A 265 -2.60 -20.20 4.77
C ASN A 265 -3.73 -20.47 5.75
N SER A 266 -3.56 -21.55 6.55
CA SER A 266 -4.46 -21.87 7.65
C SER A 266 -4.40 -20.77 8.72
N MET A 267 -5.57 -20.41 9.25
CA MET A 267 -5.69 -19.48 10.39
C MET A 267 -5.76 -20.23 11.73
N LYS A 268 -5.85 -21.57 11.73
CA LYS A 268 -6.05 -22.38 12.93
C LYS A 268 -4.98 -22.14 14.00
N PHE A 269 -3.73 -22.00 13.56
CA PHE A 269 -2.58 -21.83 14.47
C PHE A 269 -2.20 -20.36 14.71
N VAL A 270 -2.94 -19.44 14.15
CA VAL A 270 -2.74 -17.99 14.39
C VAL A 270 -3.30 -17.67 15.76
N THR A 271 -2.43 -17.24 16.69
CA THR A 271 -2.83 -16.84 18.04
C THR A 271 -3.19 -15.34 18.10
N GLN A 272 -3.95 -14.91 19.11
CA GLN A 272 -4.21 -13.49 19.34
C GLN A 272 -2.91 -12.71 19.58
N TYR A 273 -2.00 -13.27 20.36
CA TYR A 273 -0.68 -12.66 20.59
C TYR A 273 0.09 -12.37 19.29
N TYR A 274 0.07 -13.32 18.34
CA TYR A 274 0.70 -13.09 17.02
C TYR A 274 0.00 -11.98 16.24
N LEU A 275 -1.32 -11.87 16.33
CA LEU A 275 -2.10 -10.79 15.68
C LEU A 275 -1.81 -9.43 16.33
N ASP A 276 -1.63 -9.39 17.65
CA ASP A 276 -1.28 -8.16 18.36
C ASP A 276 0.11 -7.66 17.93
N ASN A 277 1.08 -8.57 17.76
CA ASN A 277 2.40 -8.24 17.21
C ASN A 277 2.31 -7.72 15.77
N ILE A 278 1.51 -8.35 14.89
CA ILE A 278 1.28 -7.85 13.53
C ILE A 278 0.65 -6.46 13.57
N SER A 279 -0.32 -6.24 14.43
CA SER A 279 -0.98 -4.94 14.62
C SER A 279 0.03 -3.88 15.06
N PHE A 280 0.89 -4.20 16.01
CA PHE A 280 1.96 -3.32 16.48
C PHE A 280 2.91 -2.94 15.34
N GLU A 281 3.41 -3.91 14.60
CA GLU A 281 4.29 -3.68 13.45
C GLU A 281 3.64 -2.77 12.40
N ILE A 282 2.39 -3.07 12.01
CA ILE A 282 1.65 -2.27 11.01
C ILE A 282 1.42 -0.84 11.52
N ASN A 283 1.10 -0.67 12.81
CA ASN A 283 0.82 0.63 13.41
C ASN A 283 2.08 1.48 13.62
N SER A 284 3.23 0.84 13.78
CA SER A 284 4.54 1.49 13.91
C SER A 284 5.17 1.87 12.56
N MET A 285 4.62 1.40 11.42
CA MET A 285 5.16 1.73 10.09
C MET A 285 5.00 3.22 9.78
N PRO A 286 6.08 3.92 9.36
CA PRO A 286 5.97 5.27 8.81
C PRO A 286 5.13 5.28 7.52
N ARG A 287 4.22 6.23 7.40
CA ARG A 287 3.32 6.35 6.25
C ARG A 287 3.50 7.68 5.53
N LYS A 288 3.72 7.64 4.24
CA LYS A 288 3.83 8.85 3.42
C LYS A 288 2.62 9.78 3.56
N LEU A 289 1.42 9.20 3.71
CA LEU A 289 0.17 9.94 3.96
C LEU A 289 0.25 10.86 5.18
N PHE A 290 1.10 10.54 6.14
CA PHE A 290 1.28 11.24 7.41
C PHE A 290 2.67 11.88 7.52
N ASP A 291 3.30 12.26 6.41
CA ASP A 291 4.65 12.78 6.38
C ASP A 291 5.65 11.87 7.13
N TYR A 292 5.49 10.56 6.89
CA TYR A 292 6.28 9.49 7.50
C TYR A 292 6.15 9.35 9.03
N LYS A 293 5.08 9.87 9.62
CA LYS A 293 4.64 9.51 10.96
C LYS A 293 3.91 8.17 10.95
N CYS A 294 3.90 7.49 12.09
CA CYS A 294 3.17 6.23 12.26
C CYS A 294 1.71 6.46 12.74
N SER A 295 0.91 5.40 12.84
CA SER A 295 -0.47 5.50 13.31
C SER A 295 -0.58 5.98 14.75
N TYR A 296 0.37 5.59 15.61
CA TYR A 296 0.42 6.04 17.00
C TYR A 296 0.68 7.54 17.11
N ASP A 297 1.60 8.08 16.30
CA ASP A 297 1.89 9.53 16.28
C ASP A 297 0.65 10.35 15.90
N ILE A 298 -0.19 9.80 15.00
CA ILE A 298 -1.43 10.47 14.60
C ILE A 298 -2.46 10.43 15.72
N GLU A 299 -2.61 9.31 16.44
CA GLU A 299 -3.53 9.26 17.58
C GLU A 299 -3.15 10.24 18.67
N LEU A 300 -1.86 10.37 18.99
CA LEU A 300 -1.38 11.33 19.97
C LEU A 300 -1.72 12.78 19.62
N LYS A 301 -1.83 13.10 18.32
CA LYS A 301 -2.22 14.44 17.87
C LYS A 301 -3.68 14.77 18.16
N TYR A 302 -4.55 13.75 18.29
CA TYR A 302 -6.00 13.91 18.50
C TYR A 302 -6.48 13.57 19.91
N LYS A 303 -5.54 13.21 20.81
CA LYS A 303 -5.76 13.12 22.27
C LYS A 303 -5.55 14.47 22.92
#